data_2ddcb713ca93f7f96bd2bd82f2ef7be4
#
_entry.id   2ddcb713ca93f7f96bd2bd82f2ef7be4
#
_cell.length_a   1.000
_cell.length_b   1.000
_cell.length_c   1.000
_cell.angle_alpha   90.00
_cell.angle_beta   90.00
_cell.angle_gamma   90.00
#
_symmetry.space_group_name_H-M   'P 1'
#
loop_
_entity.id
_entity.type
_entity.pdbx_description
1 polymer ?
#
loop_
_entity_poly.entity_id
_entity_poly.type
_entity_poly.pdbx_seq_one_letter_code
_entity_poly.pdbx_strand_id
1 'polypeptide(L)'
;MEDGIITNSLNLLVQPHKNYYWSNFTDIHGITPAMTENEPTFDQIWHLVAPFITNRNVVAHNGFGFDFPVLDKTLFHYGLPIPDYDKYCTYKIYRTNLADLCKKHYIPLNHHDALSDARACAELWLRYLGK
;
A
#
# COMPACT_ATOMS: atom_id res chain seq x y z
N MET A 1 -2.10 6.42 10.92
CA MET A 1 -2.72 6.12 12.23
C MET A 1 -1.96 6.86 13.31
N GLU A 2 -2.66 7.34 14.29
CA GLU A 2 -2.08 8.00 15.47
C GLU A 2 -2.78 7.51 16.72
N ASP A 3 -2.00 7.12 17.73
CA ASP A 3 -2.52 6.62 19.02
C ASP A 3 -3.54 5.48 18.90
N GLY A 4 -3.33 4.59 17.96
CA GLY A 4 -4.20 3.43 17.72
C GLY A 4 -5.47 3.73 16.92
N ILE A 5 -5.59 4.93 16.36
CA ILE A 5 -6.77 5.37 15.60
C ILE A 5 -6.38 5.69 14.16
N ILE A 6 -7.18 5.24 13.19
CA ILE A 6 -7.03 5.64 11.80
C ILE A 6 -7.54 7.08 11.67
N THR A 7 -6.61 8.03 11.50
CA THR A 7 -6.90 9.48 11.49
C THR A 7 -7.07 10.02 10.09
N ASN A 8 -6.51 9.36 9.08
CA ASN A 8 -6.56 9.83 7.70
C ASN A 8 -6.37 8.66 6.73
N SER A 9 -6.83 8.82 5.50
CA SER A 9 -6.63 7.83 4.44
C SER A 9 -6.44 8.52 3.10
N LEU A 10 -5.73 7.84 2.19
CA LEU A 10 -5.48 8.30 0.84
C LEU A 10 -5.68 7.13 -0.12
N ASN A 11 -6.49 7.35 -1.16
CA ASN A 11 -6.72 6.36 -2.20
C ASN A 11 -6.77 7.07 -3.55
N LEU A 12 -5.80 6.77 -4.42
CA LEU A 12 -5.62 7.45 -5.69
C LEU A 12 -5.42 6.43 -6.82
N LEU A 13 -5.98 6.72 -7.98
CA LEU A 13 -5.57 6.07 -9.22
C LEU A 13 -4.33 6.77 -9.75
N VAL A 14 -3.33 5.98 -10.14
CA VAL A 14 -2.05 6.48 -10.63
C VAL A 14 -1.78 5.84 -11.99
N GLN A 15 -1.39 6.67 -12.98
CA GLN A 15 -0.97 6.15 -14.26
C GLN A 15 0.44 5.57 -14.14
N PRO A 16 0.64 4.28 -14.48
CA PRO A 16 1.98 3.71 -14.54
C PRO A 16 2.78 4.32 -15.70
N HIS A 17 4.10 4.17 -15.66
CA HIS A 17 4.99 4.69 -16.69
C HIS A 17 4.54 4.24 -18.09
N LYS A 18 4.35 5.20 -19.01
CA LYS A 18 3.80 4.98 -20.36
C LYS A 18 2.42 4.29 -20.39
N ASN A 19 1.71 4.33 -19.27
CA ASN A 19 0.42 3.63 -19.09
C ASN A 19 0.45 2.15 -19.48
N TYR A 20 1.57 1.48 -19.18
CA TYR A 20 1.79 0.09 -19.52
C TYR A 20 1.42 -0.85 -18.36
N TYR A 21 0.64 -1.89 -18.66
CA TYR A 21 0.22 -2.93 -17.74
C TYR A 21 0.53 -4.31 -18.28
N TRP A 22 0.84 -5.24 -17.38
CA TRP A 22 0.70 -6.66 -17.69
C TRP A 22 -0.80 -6.98 -17.59
N SER A 23 -1.36 -7.67 -18.61
CA SER A 23 -2.80 -7.95 -18.70
C SER A 23 -3.34 -8.71 -17.48
N ASN A 24 -2.54 -9.64 -16.92
CA ASN A 24 -2.92 -10.39 -15.74
C ASN A 24 -3.08 -9.53 -14.48
N PHE A 25 -2.46 -8.37 -14.41
CA PHE A 25 -2.66 -7.45 -13.28
C PHE A 25 -4.07 -6.86 -13.28
N THR A 26 -4.60 -6.51 -14.45
CA THR A 26 -5.99 -6.05 -14.57
C THR A 26 -6.97 -7.13 -14.10
N ASP A 27 -6.71 -8.40 -14.38
CA ASP A 27 -7.54 -9.52 -13.91
C ASP A 27 -7.55 -9.63 -12.38
N ILE A 28 -6.48 -9.20 -11.72
CA ILE A 28 -6.35 -9.26 -10.25
C ILE A 28 -7.03 -8.06 -9.58
N HIS A 29 -6.74 -6.82 -10.00
CA HIS A 29 -7.19 -5.61 -9.30
C HIS A 29 -8.32 -4.86 -10.02
N GLY A 30 -8.71 -5.27 -11.22
CA GLY A 30 -9.79 -4.66 -11.98
C GLY A 30 -9.49 -3.28 -12.57
N ILE A 31 -8.26 -2.79 -12.45
CA ILE A 31 -7.85 -1.49 -12.99
C ILE A 31 -7.31 -1.68 -14.40
N THR A 32 -7.88 -0.97 -15.36
CA THR A 32 -7.49 -1.05 -16.78
C THR A 32 -6.67 0.16 -17.20
N PRO A 33 -5.88 0.08 -18.30
CA PRO A 33 -5.20 1.23 -18.86
C PRO A 33 -6.13 2.40 -19.20
N ALA A 34 -7.35 2.10 -19.63
CA ALA A 34 -8.37 3.12 -19.92
C ALA A 34 -8.76 3.92 -18.66
N MET A 35 -8.79 3.28 -17.49
CA MET A 35 -9.13 3.93 -16.22
C MET A 35 -8.04 4.89 -15.74
N THR A 36 -6.78 4.66 -16.12
CA THR A 36 -5.63 5.46 -15.68
C THR A 36 -5.05 6.36 -16.78
N GLU A 37 -5.64 6.34 -17.96
CA GLU A 37 -5.15 7.08 -19.13
C GLU A 37 -5.00 8.59 -18.87
N ASN A 38 -5.92 9.17 -18.11
CA ASN A 38 -5.92 10.59 -17.77
C ASN A 38 -5.55 10.86 -16.31
N GLU A 39 -5.07 9.84 -15.60
CA GLU A 39 -4.67 9.99 -14.19
C GLU A 39 -3.21 10.47 -14.09
N PRO A 40 -2.85 11.12 -12.98
CA PRO A 40 -1.48 11.56 -12.78
C PRO A 40 -0.51 10.39 -12.62
N THR A 41 0.74 10.63 -12.99
CA THR A 41 1.84 9.71 -12.70
C THR A 41 2.29 9.84 -11.24
N PHE A 42 3.08 8.88 -10.76
CA PHE A 42 3.47 8.82 -9.36
C PHE A 42 4.26 10.06 -8.90
N ASP A 43 5.13 10.59 -9.75
CA ASP A 43 5.90 11.80 -9.45
C ASP A 43 5.00 13.03 -9.24
N GLN A 44 3.87 13.08 -9.92
CA GLN A 44 2.91 14.17 -9.80
C GLN A 44 2.10 14.12 -8.50
N ILE A 45 1.96 12.94 -7.90
CA ILE A 45 1.17 12.76 -6.66
C ILE A 45 2.03 12.48 -5.43
N TRP A 46 3.33 12.38 -5.59
CA TRP A 46 4.24 12.04 -4.49
C TRP A 46 4.12 13.01 -3.32
N HIS A 47 3.89 14.29 -3.57
CA HIS A 47 3.70 15.29 -2.51
C HIS A 47 2.48 15.00 -1.62
N LEU A 48 1.51 14.25 -2.11
CA LEU A 48 0.34 13.79 -1.33
C LEU A 48 0.65 12.55 -0.50
N VAL A 49 1.55 11.69 -0.98
CA VAL A 49 1.92 10.43 -0.34
C VAL A 49 3.03 10.61 0.69
N ALA A 50 4.01 11.45 0.38
CA ALA A 50 5.20 11.64 1.22
C ALA A 50 4.91 11.94 2.69
N PRO A 51 3.90 12.77 3.06
CA PRO A 51 3.60 13.02 4.47
C PRO A 51 3.13 11.79 5.25
N PHE A 52 2.61 10.76 4.58
CA PHE A 52 2.19 9.52 5.23
C PHE A 52 3.38 8.61 5.55
N ILE A 53 4.53 8.83 4.93
CA ILE A 53 5.67 7.91 4.96
C ILE A 53 6.89 8.54 5.64
N THR A 54 7.21 9.79 5.33
CA THR A 54 8.46 10.44 5.77
C THR A 54 8.55 10.53 7.30
N ASN A 55 9.63 9.97 7.84
CA ASN A 55 9.91 9.90 9.28
C ASN A 55 8.80 9.21 10.09
N ARG A 56 8.13 8.24 9.48
CA ARG A 56 7.06 7.49 10.13
C ARG A 56 7.34 5.99 10.13
N ASN A 57 6.62 5.29 10.98
CA ASN A 57 6.53 3.83 10.95
C ASN A 57 5.55 3.43 9.85
N VAL A 58 6.01 2.66 8.89
CA VAL A 58 5.21 2.20 7.75
C VAL A 58 5.01 0.69 7.84
N VAL A 59 3.77 0.26 7.78
CA VAL A 59 3.40 -1.15 7.93
C VAL A 59 2.76 -1.63 6.63
N ALA A 60 3.19 -2.78 6.17
CA ALA A 60 2.61 -3.44 4.99
C ALA A 60 2.54 -4.95 5.23
N HIS A 61 1.66 -5.63 4.52
CA HIS A 61 1.61 -7.09 4.52
C HIS A 61 2.48 -7.62 3.39
N ASN A 62 3.54 -8.36 3.73
CA ASN A 62 4.61 -8.76 2.81
C ASN A 62 5.37 -7.56 2.18
N GLY A 63 5.53 -6.49 2.95
CA GLY A 63 6.12 -5.24 2.47
C GLY A 63 7.56 -5.36 2.01
N PHE A 64 8.38 -6.15 2.68
CA PHE A 64 9.78 -6.36 2.31
C PHE A 64 9.93 -7.12 0.99
N GLY A 65 8.95 -7.94 0.63
CA GLY A 65 8.94 -8.66 -0.63
C GLY A 65 8.35 -7.86 -1.79
N PHE A 66 7.56 -6.83 -1.51
CA PHE A 66 6.85 -6.10 -2.56
C PHE A 66 6.78 -4.59 -2.32
N ASP A 67 6.01 -4.11 -1.34
CA ASP A 67 5.66 -2.68 -1.21
C ASP A 67 6.88 -1.78 -1.06
N PHE A 68 7.82 -2.13 -0.19
CA PHE A 68 8.97 -1.29 0.08
C PHE A 68 9.95 -1.24 -1.09
N PRO A 69 10.36 -2.37 -1.70
CA PRO A 69 11.21 -2.32 -2.89
C PRO A 69 10.54 -1.61 -4.07
N VAL A 70 9.24 -1.79 -4.26
CA VAL A 70 8.50 -1.14 -5.35
C VAL A 70 8.46 0.37 -5.15
N LEU A 71 8.20 0.84 -3.93
CA LEU A 71 8.23 2.26 -3.60
C LEU A 71 9.61 2.86 -3.91
N ASP A 72 10.67 2.24 -3.39
CA ASP A 72 12.03 2.74 -3.55
C ASP A 72 12.46 2.77 -5.03
N LYS A 73 12.14 1.74 -5.78
CA LYS A 73 12.42 1.69 -7.23
C LYS A 73 11.62 2.73 -8.01
N THR A 74 10.38 2.97 -7.63
CA THR A 74 9.53 3.97 -8.28
C THR A 74 10.08 5.37 -8.04
N LEU A 75 10.46 5.68 -6.81
CA LEU A 75 11.08 6.96 -6.47
C LEU A 75 12.39 7.15 -7.22
N PHE A 76 13.24 6.13 -7.29
CA PHE A 76 14.48 6.17 -8.05
C PHE A 76 14.23 6.41 -9.55
N HIS A 77 13.23 5.75 -10.12
CA HIS A 77 12.85 5.90 -11.54
C HIS A 77 12.49 7.35 -11.88
N TYR A 78 11.79 8.04 -10.99
CA TYR A 78 11.39 9.44 -11.20
C TYR A 78 12.41 10.45 -10.67
N GLY A 79 13.56 10.01 -10.19
CA GLY A 79 14.59 10.91 -9.66
C GLY A 79 14.18 11.60 -8.35
N LEU A 80 13.27 11.00 -7.60
CA LEU A 80 12.78 11.53 -6.33
C LEU A 80 13.60 10.98 -5.16
N PRO A 81 13.88 11.80 -4.13
CA PRO A 81 14.59 11.32 -2.95
C PRO A 81 13.79 10.24 -2.21
N ILE A 82 14.49 9.20 -1.77
CA ILE A 82 13.88 8.17 -0.90
C ILE A 82 13.86 8.72 0.52
N PRO A 83 12.67 8.86 1.16
CA PRO A 83 12.58 9.39 2.51
C PRO A 83 13.07 8.36 3.54
N ASP A 84 13.45 8.85 4.71
CA ASP A 84 13.68 7.99 5.86
C ASP A 84 12.33 7.52 6.42
N TYR A 85 12.19 6.22 6.64
CA TYR A 85 11.03 5.64 7.30
C TYR A 85 11.36 4.26 7.86
N ASP A 86 10.67 3.88 8.94
CA ASP A 86 10.83 2.57 9.55
C ASP A 86 9.84 1.58 8.94
N LYS A 87 10.30 0.37 8.66
CA LYS A 87 9.56 -0.66 7.91
C LYS A 87 9.12 -1.79 8.83
N TYR A 88 7.83 -2.10 8.79
CA TYR A 88 7.22 -3.20 9.55
C TYR A 88 6.36 -4.05 8.63
N CYS A 89 6.25 -5.35 8.93
CA CYS A 89 5.56 -6.29 8.08
C CYS A 89 4.67 -7.23 8.88
N THR A 90 3.37 -7.19 8.66
CA THR A 90 2.42 -8.09 9.30
C THR A 90 2.56 -9.54 8.83
N TYR A 91 3.00 -9.78 7.61
CA TYR A 91 3.30 -11.14 7.15
C TYR A 91 4.41 -11.79 7.98
N LYS A 92 5.45 -11.04 8.36
CA LYS A 92 6.52 -11.56 9.22
C LYS A 92 6.03 -11.94 10.61
N ILE A 93 4.97 -11.28 11.08
CA ILE A 93 4.38 -11.53 12.40
C ILE A 93 3.44 -12.73 12.34
N TYR A 94 2.50 -12.73 11.41
CA TYR A 94 1.41 -13.72 11.36
C TYR A 94 1.70 -14.92 10.47
N ARG A 95 2.62 -14.81 9.53
CA ARG A 95 3.06 -15.89 8.62
C ARG A 95 1.94 -16.50 7.78
N THR A 96 0.92 -15.72 7.45
CA THR A 96 -0.26 -16.15 6.71
C THR A 96 -0.68 -15.04 5.75
N ASN A 97 -1.30 -15.39 4.63
CA ASN A 97 -1.78 -14.40 3.67
C ASN A 97 -2.89 -13.52 4.27
N LEU A 98 -3.08 -12.33 3.68
CA LEU A 98 -3.99 -11.33 4.22
C LEU A 98 -5.45 -11.81 4.23
N ALA A 99 -5.89 -12.48 3.17
CA ALA A 99 -7.27 -12.95 3.06
C ALA A 99 -7.64 -13.94 4.17
N ASP A 100 -6.75 -14.91 4.45
CA ASP A 100 -6.97 -15.89 5.50
C ASP A 100 -6.92 -15.26 6.89
N LEU A 101 -6.03 -14.30 7.11
CA LEU A 101 -5.96 -13.55 8.37
C LEU A 101 -7.23 -12.75 8.61
N CYS A 102 -7.77 -12.08 7.61
CA CYS A 102 -9.00 -11.31 7.74
C CYS A 102 -10.19 -12.21 8.06
N LYS A 103 -10.27 -13.40 7.46
CA LYS A 103 -11.26 -14.40 7.82
C LYS A 103 -11.15 -14.82 9.28
N LYS A 104 -9.95 -15.16 9.72
CA LYS A 104 -9.68 -15.63 11.08
C LYS A 104 -10.02 -14.57 12.12
N HIS A 105 -9.73 -13.30 11.83
CA HIS A 105 -9.90 -12.19 12.78
C HIS A 105 -11.18 -11.39 12.56
N TYR A 106 -12.06 -11.83 11.65
CA TYR A 106 -13.33 -11.16 11.33
C TYR A 106 -13.13 -9.70 10.86
N ILE A 107 -12.11 -9.46 10.05
CA ILE A 107 -11.83 -8.16 9.47
C ILE A 107 -12.46 -8.10 8.07
N PRO A 108 -13.31 -7.10 7.76
CA PRO A 108 -13.84 -6.93 6.42
C PRO A 108 -12.71 -6.70 5.40
N LEU A 109 -12.76 -7.42 4.29
CA LEU A 109 -11.76 -7.31 3.24
C LEU A 109 -12.39 -7.42 1.86
N ASN A 110 -12.17 -6.40 1.03
CA ASN A 110 -12.33 -6.48 -0.40
C ASN A 110 -10.93 -6.65 -1.01
N HIS A 111 -10.47 -7.90 -1.08
CA HIS A 111 -9.07 -8.20 -1.43
C HIS A 111 -8.72 -7.67 -2.83
N HIS A 112 -7.48 -7.17 -2.97
CA HIS A 112 -6.94 -6.47 -4.14
C HIS A 112 -7.54 -5.06 -4.39
N ASP A 113 -8.43 -4.57 -3.53
CA ASP A 113 -8.71 -3.15 -3.41
C ASP A 113 -7.69 -2.55 -2.44
N ALA A 114 -6.85 -1.63 -2.93
CA ALA A 114 -5.68 -1.13 -2.20
C ALA A 114 -6.04 -0.52 -0.84
N LEU A 115 -7.10 0.28 -0.77
CA LEU A 115 -7.50 0.89 0.51
C LEU A 115 -8.03 -0.14 1.50
N SER A 116 -8.80 -1.13 1.02
CA SER A 116 -9.30 -2.23 1.85
C SER A 116 -8.13 -3.06 2.40
N ASP A 117 -7.16 -3.41 1.57
CA ASP A 117 -5.96 -4.14 1.98
C ASP A 117 -5.15 -3.34 3.02
N ALA A 118 -4.98 -2.04 2.81
CA ALA A 118 -4.26 -1.17 3.74
C ALA A 118 -4.96 -1.08 5.10
N ARG A 119 -6.28 -0.95 5.12
CA ARG A 119 -7.07 -0.91 6.36
C ARG A 119 -6.99 -2.23 7.12
N ALA A 120 -7.08 -3.35 6.42
CA ALA A 120 -6.94 -4.67 7.03
C ALA A 120 -5.55 -4.86 7.65
N CYS A 121 -4.51 -4.43 6.96
CA CYS A 121 -3.15 -4.45 7.48
C CYS A 121 -3.01 -3.58 8.73
N ALA A 122 -3.61 -2.40 8.74
CA ALA A 122 -3.62 -1.50 9.90
C ALA A 122 -4.31 -2.15 11.12
N GLU A 123 -5.45 -2.78 10.91
CA GLU A 123 -6.18 -3.48 11.97
C GLU A 123 -5.35 -4.62 12.57
N LEU A 124 -4.70 -5.42 11.73
CA LEU A 124 -3.83 -6.51 12.19
C LEU A 124 -2.65 -5.99 12.99
N TRP A 125 -2.04 -4.90 12.54
CA TRP A 125 -0.94 -4.27 13.25
C TRP A 125 -1.37 -3.75 14.64
N LEU A 126 -2.51 -3.08 14.71
CA LEU A 126 -3.05 -2.58 15.98
C LEU A 126 -3.36 -3.72 16.96
N ARG A 127 -3.91 -4.81 16.47
CA ARG A 127 -4.16 -6.01 17.30
C ARG A 127 -2.86 -6.62 17.82
N TYR A 128 -1.83 -6.66 16.99
CA TYR A 128 -0.51 -7.12 17.42
C TYR A 128 0.08 -6.24 18.52
N LEU A 129 -0.12 -4.93 18.42
CA LEU A 129 0.33 -3.98 19.45
C LEU A 129 -0.54 -3.98 20.71
N GLY A 130 -1.67 -4.68 20.70
CA GLY A 130 -2.62 -4.71 21.83
C GLY A 130 -3.53 -3.48 21.91
N LYS A 131 -3.78 -2.87 20.76
CA LYS A 131 -4.60 -1.64 20.70
C LYS A 131 -5.93 -1.80 20.00
#